data_b8516be31bcbf7468bbbb685774303ef
#
_entry.id   b8516be31bcbf7468bbbb685774303ef
#
_cell.length_a   1.000
_cell.length_b   1.000
_cell.length_c   1.000
_cell.angle_alpha   90.00
_cell.angle_beta   90.00
_cell.angle_gamma   90.00
#
_symmetry.space_group_name_H-M   'P 1'
#
loop_
_entity.id
_entity.type
_entity.pdbx_description
1 polymer ?
#
loop_
_entity_poly.entity_id
_entity_poly.type
_entity_poly.pdbx_seq_one_letter_code
_entity_poly.pdbx_strand_id
1 'polypeptide(L)'
;MALVINDRVKETTTTTGTGAVSLGGAVTGFETFAAGVGNSNTTYYAIVHQTANEFEVGLGTLDGDSSDLTRTTVISSSNSDSAVDFAAGTKDVFCTIPASKLIFEDSNNDVTIGRNLTVTGDLTITGDDITMNTNTSGAALIGDGTNFNPVAISGDISIA
;
A
#
# COMPACT_ATOMS: atom_id res chain seq x y z
N MET A 1 -10.35 11.68 -4.25
CA MET A 1 -8.98 11.13 -4.35
C MET A 1 -9.01 9.74 -3.70
N ALA A 2 -8.78 8.69 -4.46
CA ALA A 2 -8.70 7.31 -3.99
C ALA A 2 -7.28 6.78 -4.23
N LEU A 3 -6.84 5.79 -3.43
CA LEU A 3 -5.66 5.00 -3.76
C LEU A 3 -6.10 3.90 -4.73
N VAL A 4 -5.58 3.92 -5.94
CA VAL A 4 -5.90 2.96 -7.01
C VAL A 4 -4.63 2.24 -7.43
N ILE A 5 -4.67 0.92 -7.42
CA ILE A 5 -3.62 0.05 -7.96
C ILE A 5 -4.26 -0.72 -9.10
N ASN A 6 -3.61 -0.75 -10.25
CA ASN A 6 -4.11 -1.50 -11.40
C ASN A 6 -2.98 -2.17 -12.15
N ASP A 7 -3.33 -3.24 -12.88
CA ASP A 7 -2.38 -4.02 -13.66
C ASP A 7 -2.07 -3.33 -15.00
N ARG A 8 -0.85 -3.57 -15.50
CA ARG A 8 -0.44 -3.13 -16.86
C ARG A 8 -0.50 -1.61 -17.09
N VAL A 9 -0.37 -0.80 -16.05
CA VAL A 9 -0.24 0.65 -16.17
C VAL A 9 1.23 0.99 -16.27
N LYS A 10 1.66 1.47 -17.44
CA LYS A 10 3.04 1.88 -17.70
C LYS A 10 3.12 2.91 -18.81
N GLU A 11 3.77 4.01 -18.51
CA GLU A 11 4.09 5.08 -19.45
C GLU A 11 5.59 5.38 -19.46
N THR A 12 6.03 6.24 -20.35
CA THR A 12 7.39 6.79 -20.32
C THR A 12 7.38 8.26 -19.90
N THR A 13 8.52 8.75 -19.45
CA THR A 13 8.77 10.18 -19.23
C THR A 13 10.19 10.55 -19.61
N THR A 14 10.41 11.79 -20.04
CA THR A 14 11.73 12.40 -20.21
C THR A 14 11.99 13.52 -19.21
N THR A 15 11.03 13.77 -18.30
CA THR A 15 11.14 14.82 -17.28
C THR A 15 12.41 14.65 -16.45
N THR A 16 13.10 15.74 -16.18
CA THR A 16 14.30 15.81 -15.33
C THR A 16 13.99 16.49 -14.01
N GLY A 17 14.90 16.37 -13.06
CA GLY A 17 14.78 17.07 -11.78
C GLY A 17 13.97 16.31 -10.72
N THR A 18 13.64 17.02 -9.65
CA THR A 18 12.94 16.48 -8.47
C THR A 18 11.42 16.73 -8.46
N GLY A 19 10.89 17.41 -9.48
CA GLY A 19 9.48 17.81 -9.58
C GLY A 19 8.52 16.67 -9.96
N ALA A 20 7.28 17.04 -10.26
CA ALA A 20 6.33 16.13 -10.91
C ALA A 20 6.87 15.65 -12.26
N VAL A 21 6.48 14.46 -12.67
CA VAL A 21 6.90 13.89 -13.96
C VAL A 21 5.73 13.92 -14.95
N SER A 22 5.98 14.46 -16.14
CA SER A 22 5.00 14.44 -17.22
C SER A 22 4.95 13.06 -17.87
N LEU A 23 3.76 12.53 -18.02
CA LEU A 23 3.51 11.19 -18.56
C LEU A 23 3.43 11.25 -20.09
N GLY A 24 4.22 10.44 -20.76
CA GLY A 24 4.43 10.51 -22.22
C GLY A 24 3.59 9.53 -23.04
N GLY A 25 2.61 8.88 -22.42
CA GLY A 25 1.75 7.89 -23.05
C GLY A 25 2.17 6.45 -22.81
N ALA A 26 1.22 5.54 -23.04
CA ALA A 26 1.37 4.13 -22.71
C ALA A 26 2.44 3.44 -23.56
N VAL A 27 3.22 2.59 -22.91
CA VAL A 27 4.11 1.64 -23.61
C VAL A 27 3.25 0.57 -24.31
N THR A 28 3.71 0.07 -25.44
CA THR A 28 2.99 -0.98 -26.19
C THR A 28 2.62 -2.15 -25.27
N GLY A 29 1.33 -2.50 -25.25
CA GLY A 29 0.78 -3.57 -24.42
C GLY A 29 0.41 -3.15 -22.99
N PHE A 30 0.57 -1.87 -22.65
CA PHE A 30 0.19 -1.30 -21.37
C PHE A 30 -0.91 -0.25 -21.51
N GLU A 31 -1.47 0.19 -20.39
CA GLU A 31 -2.44 1.26 -20.28
C GLU A 31 -1.78 2.54 -19.76
N THR A 32 -2.43 3.68 -20.03
CA THR A 32 -2.04 4.96 -19.42
C THR A 32 -2.44 5.02 -17.94
N PHE A 33 -1.81 5.89 -17.17
CA PHE A 33 -2.26 6.21 -15.81
C PHE A 33 -3.67 6.79 -15.81
N ALA A 34 -4.03 7.58 -16.83
CA ALA A 34 -5.38 8.10 -16.98
C ALA A 34 -6.43 6.99 -17.08
N ALA A 35 -6.16 5.92 -17.84
CA ALA A 35 -7.08 4.81 -18.02
C ALA A 35 -7.11 3.87 -16.80
N GLY A 36 -5.94 3.52 -16.25
CA GLY A 36 -5.84 2.50 -15.21
C GLY A 36 -6.01 3.04 -13.79
N VAL A 37 -5.61 4.28 -13.52
CA VAL A 37 -5.67 4.89 -12.18
C VAL A 37 -6.74 5.98 -12.11
N GLY A 38 -6.85 6.79 -13.15
CA GLY A 38 -7.84 7.86 -13.25
C GLY A 38 -7.40 9.17 -12.59
N ASN A 39 -8.00 10.24 -13.09
CA ASN A 39 -7.65 11.62 -12.75
C ASN A 39 -7.78 11.91 -11.24
N SER A 40 -6.85 12.70 -10.73
CA SER A 40 -6.80 13.15 -9.33
C SER A 40 -6.71 12.03 -8.28
N ASN A 41 -6.44 10.80 -8.68
CA ASN A 41 -6.22 9.68 -7.75
C ASN A 41 -4.75 9.52 -7.39
N THR A 42 -4.51 8.79 -6.32
CA THR A 42 -3.17 8.37 -5.89
C THR A 42 -2.89 6.95 -6.33
N THR A 43 -1.62 6.65 -6.56
CA THR A 43 -1.16 5.28 -6.84
C THR A 43 0.25 5.08 -6.32
N TYR A 44 0.64 3.85 -6.06
CA TYR A 44 2.05 3.55 -5.91
C TYR A 44 2.69 3.42 -7.29
N TYR A 45 3.87 4.01 -7.43
CA TYR A 45 4.63 4.05 -8.68
C TYR A 45 6.07 3.59 -8.50
N ALA A 46 6.67 3.16 -9.59
CA ALA A 46 8.11 3.14 -9.76
C ALA A 46 8.49 3.96 -10.99
N ILE A 47 9.60 4.68 -10.87
CA ILE A 47 10.27 5.37 -11.97
C ILE A 47 11.66 4.75 -12.09
N VAL A 48 12.04 4.33 -13.31
CA VAL A 48 13.34 3.71 -13.57
C VAL A 48 13.94 4.32 -14.82
N HIS A 49 15.14 4.88 -14.69
CA HIS A 49 15.88 5.42 -15.83
C HIS A 49 16.40 4.27 -16.71
N GLN A 50 16.16 4.32 -18.03
CA GLN A 50 16.50 3.20 -18.91
C GLN A 50 18.02 2.98 -19.09
N THR A 51 18.85 4.00 -18.84
CA THR A 51 20.30 3.95 -19.10
C THR A 51 21.16 4.43 -17.94
N ALA A 52 20.61 5.15 -16.97
CA ALA A 52 21.31 5.57 -15.76
C ALA A 52 20.89 4.71 -14.55
N ASN A 53 21.74 4.62 -13.53
CA ASN A 53 21.41 3.92 -12.29
C ASN A 53 20.56 4.83 -11.38
N GLU A 54 19.40 5.24 -11.86
CA GLU A 54 18.45 6.10 -11.16
C GLU A 54 17.10 5.41 -11.11
N PHE A 55 16.55 5.28 -9.90
CA PHE A 55 15.21 4.76 -9.67
C PHE A 55 14.55 5.42 -8.48
N GLU A 56 13.23 5.41 -8.47
CA GLU A 56 12.42 5.88 -7.36
C GLU A 56 11.12 5.07 -7.27
N VAL A 57 10.76 4.66 -6.07
CA VAL A 57 9.49 4.00 -5.75
C VAL A 57 8.76 4.86 -4.73
N GLY A 58 7.48 5.14 -4.95
CA GLY A 58 6.75 6.03 -4.07
C GLY A 58 5.24 5.96 -4.18
N LEU A 59 4.59 6.83 -3.43
CA LEU A 59 3.19 7.18 -3.59
C LEU A 59 3.12 8.47 -4.40
N GLY A 60 2.39 8.45 -5.49
CA GLY A 60 2.18 9.60 -6.36
C GLY A 60 0.72 10.01 -6.44
N THR A 61 0.49 11.23 -6.86
CA THR A 61 -0.83 11.80 -7.11
C THR A 61 -0.90 12.29 -8.54
N LEU A 62 -1.89 11.82 -9.29
CA LEU A 62 -2.17 12.31 -10.63
C LEU A 62 -2.88 13.66 -10.57
N ASP A 63 -2.58 14.53 -11.50
CA ASP A 63 -3.28 15.80 -11.65
C ASP A 63 -4.70 15.63 -12.23
N GLY A 64 -5.37 16.74 -12.56
CA GLY A 64 -6.77 16.75 -12.97
C GLY A 64 -7.08 16.11 -14.31
N ASP A 65 -6.08 15.91 -15.17
CA ASP A 65 -6.20 15.24 -16.48
C ASP A 65 -5.27 14.04 -16.63
N SER A 66 -4.54 13.68 -15.56
CA SER A 66 -3.54 12.60 -15.49
C SER A 66 -2.41 12.75 -16.50
N SER A 67 -2.03 13.99 -16.84
CA SER A 67 -0.85 14.28 -17.65
C SER A 67 0.44 14.31 -16.82
N ASP A 68 0.33 14.59 -15.53
CA ASP A 68 1.45 14.69 -14.60
C ASP A 68 1.25 13.80 -13.36
N LEU A 69 2.34 13.18 -12.91
CA LEU A 69 2.41 12.45 -11.65
C LEU A 69 3.26 13.24 -10.64
N THR A 70 2.61 13.78 -9.62
CA THR A 70 3.31 14.38 -8.46
C THR A 70 3.87 13.28 -7.57
N ARG A 71 5.17 13.33 -7.25
CA ARG A 71 5.88 12.39 -6.38
C ARG A 71 5.62 12.77 -4.91
N THR A 72 4.45 12.34 -4.40
CA THR A 72 3.91 12.81 -3.10
C THR A 72 4.73 12.31 -1.91
N THR A 73 5.17 11.05 -1.98
CA THR A 73 6.01 10.45 -0.93
C THR A 73 6.96 9.45 -1.56
N VAL A 74 8.25 9.66 -1.41
CA VAL A 74 9.27 8.68 -1.81
C VAL A 74 9.38 7.60 -0.73
N ILE A 75 9.41 6.34 -1.12
CA ILE A 75 9.52 5.17 -0.24
C ILE A 75 10.91 4.56 -0.34
N SER A 76 11.43 4.44 -1.56
CA SER A 76 12.80 3.97 -1.82
C SER A 76 13.34 4.60 -3.09
N SER A 77 14.62 4.96 -3.08
CA SER A 77 15.23 5.56 -4.25
C SER A 77 16.74 5.37 -4.30
N SER A 78 17.31 5.62 -5.49
CA SER A 78 18.77 5.68 -5.71
C SER A 78 19.42 6.90 -5.03
N ASN A 79 18.62 7.80 -4.45
CA ASN A 79 19.08 9.00 -3.73
C ASN A 79 18.82 8.87 -2.22
N SER A 80 19.21 7.74 -1.60
CA SER A 80 19.06 7.51 -0.16
C SER A 80 17.62 7.75 0.32
N ASP A 81 16.64 7.20 -0.41
CA ASP A 81 15.20 7.31 -0.16
C ASP A 81 14.64 8.75 -0.18
N SER A 82 15.39 9.67 -0.75
CA SER A 82 14.97 11.04 -1.07
C SER A 82 14.57 11.15 -2.54
N ALA A 83 13.88 12.24 -2.91
CA ALA A 83 13.49 12.48 -4.30
C ALA A 83 14.73 12.50 -5.22
N VAL A 84 14.67 11.74 -6.30
CA VAL A 84 15.74 11.66 -7.28
C VAL A 84 15.71 12.88 -8.19
N ASP A 85 16.86 13.52 -8.36
CA ASP A 85 17.09 14.54 -9.40
C ASP A 85 17.39 13.81 -10.71
N PHE A 86 16.33 13.34 -11.38
CA PHE A 86 16.48 12.54 -12.59
C PHE A 86 17.22 13.28 -13.69
N ALA A 87 18.24 12.64 -14.25
CA ALA A 87 18.98 13.11 -15.40
C ALA A 87 18.15 13.05 -16.71
N ALA A 88 18.70 13.68 -17.77
CA ALA A 88 18.12 13.60 -19.11
C ALA A 88 18.16 12.15 -19.62
N GLY A 89 17.10 11.76 -20.32
CA GLY A 89 16.90 10.42 -20.87
C GLY A 89 15.50 9.89 -20.61
N THR A 90 15.16 8.78 -21.22
CA THR A 90 13.87 8.14 -21.06
C THR A 90 13.84 7.35 -19.75
N LYS A 91 12.77 7.50 -18.99
CA LYS A 91 12.42 6.72 -17.80
C LYS A 91 11.11 5.98 -18.03
N ASP A 92 11.04 4.77 -17.54
CA ASP A 92 9.79 4.03 -17.40
C ASP A 92 9.10 4.46 -16.12
N VAL A 93 7.80 4.73 -16.19
CA VAL A 93 6.92 5.03 -15.03
C VAL A 93 5.81 3.99 -15.03
N PHE A 94 5.65 3.25 -13.94
CA PHE A 94 4.64 2.20 -13.88
C PHE A 94 4.02 2.04 -12.49
N CYS A 95 2.76 1.57 -12.47
CA CYS A 95 2.07 1.21 -11.26
C CYS A 95 2.69 -0.05 -10.64
N THR A 96 2.96 -0.03 -9.33
CA THR A 96 3.54 -1.16 -8.59
C THR A 96 3.15 -1.08 -7.12
N ILE A 97 3.21 -2.20 -6.41
CA ILE A 97 3.03 -2.23 -4.96
C ILE A 97 4.40 -2.29 -4.30
N PRO A 98 4.82 -1.27 -3.52
CA PRO A 98 6.07 -1.35 -2.77
C PRO A 98 6.06 -2.52 -1.78
N ALA A 99 7.19 -3.20 -1.63
CA ALA A 99 7.32 -4.35 -0.73
C ALA A 99 6.87 -4.03 0.72
N SER A 100 7.16 -2.81 1.21
CA SER A 100 6.75 -2.35 2.53
C SER A 100 5.24 -2.11 2.70
N LYS A 101 4.46 -2.20 1.61
CA LYS A 101 2.99 -2.02 1.61
C LYS A 101 2.24 -3.31 1.30
N LEU A 102 2.96 -4.36 0.96
CA LEU A 102 2.38 -5.67 0.69
C LEU A 102 2.16 -6.45 1.98
N ILE A 103 1.03 -7.12 2.09
CA ILE A 103 0.78 -8.13 3.13
C ILE A 103 1.12 -9.49 2.50
N PHE A 104 2.04 -10.21 3.11
CA PHE A 104 2.51 -11.51 2.61
C PHE A 104 2.83 -12.45 3.78
N GLU A 105 2.85 -13.74 3.51
CA GLU A 105 3.32 -14.76 4.44
C GLU A 105 4.85 -14.69 4.58
N ASP A 106 5.35 -14.79 5.80
CA ASP A 106 6.76 -14.90 6.08
C ASP A 106 7.25 -16.36 5.93
N SER A 107 8.52 -16.64 6.30
CA SER A 107 9.11 -17.98 6.20
C SER A 107 8.47 -19.03 7.14
N ASN A 108 7.64 -18.60 8.09
CA ASN A 108 6.89 -19.45 8.99
C ASN A 108 5.42 -19.62 8.57
N ASN A 109 5.03 -19.05 7.43
CA ASN A 109 3.67 -18.91 6.92
C ASN A 109 2.77 -17.99 7.78
N ASP A 110 3.39 -17.04 8.50
CA ASP A 110 2.69 -16.06 9.31
C ASP A 110 2.44 -14.76 8.51
N VAL A 111 1.27 -14.14 8.73
CA VAL A 111 0.92 -12.83 8.19
C VAL A 111 0.84 -11.82 9.33
N THR A 112 1.66 -10.76 9.25
CA THR A 112 1.63 -9.68 10.24
C THR A 112 0.94 -8.44 9.67
N ILE A 113 -0.13 -7.99 10.34
CA ILE A 113 -0.80 -6.72 10.06
C ILE A 113 -0.43 -5.74 11.17
N GLY A 114 0.44 -4.76 10.86
CA GLY A 114 1.02 -3.83 11.85
C GLY A 114 0.02 -2.84 12.48
N ARG A 115 -1.26 -2.87 12.06
CA ARG A 115 -2.35 -2.04 12.59
C ARG A 115 -3.66 -2.82 12.61
N ASN A 116 -4.78 -2.13 12.48
CA ASN A 116 -6.09 -2.74 12.55
C ASN A 116 -6.41 -3.61 11.32
N LEU A 117 -6.97 -4.78 11.53
CA LEU A 117 -7.64 -5.58 10.53
C LEU A 117 -9.15 -5.27 10.59
N THR A 118 -9.75 -4.87 9.46
CA THR A 118 -11.21 -4.75 9.32
C THR A 118 -11.71 -5.86 8.42
N VAL A 119 -12.58 -6.71 8.94
CA VAL A 119 -13.27 -7.76 8.19
C VAL A 119 -14.72 -7.32 8.01
N THR A 120 -15.17 -7.14 6.77
CA THR A 120 -16.55 -6.69 6.46
C THR A 120 -17.55 -7.86 6.35
N GLY A 121 -17.06 -9.08 6.32
CA GLY A 121 -17.83 -10.32 6.40
C GLY A 121 -17.51 -11.09 7.67
N ASP A 122 -17.64 -12.41 7.62
CA ASP A 122 -17.35 -13.29 8.74
C ASP A 122 -15.83 -13.52 8.88
N LEU A 123 -15.35 -13.62 10.11
CA LEU A 123 -14.00 -14.09 10.43
C LEU A 123 -14.09 -15.55 10.91
N THR A 124 -13.49 -16.47 10.16
CA THR A 124 -13.37 -17.87 10.56
C THR A 124 -11.97 -18.17 11.07
N ILE A 125 -11.87 -18.64 12.31
CA ILE A 125 -10.61 -19.08 12.91
C ILE A 125 -10.68 -20.60 13.04
N THR A 126 -9.80 -21.32 12.33
CA THR A 126 -9.76 -22.79 12.35
C THR A 126 -8.87 -23.37 13.45
N GLY A 127 -8.05 -22.53 14.08
CA GLY A 127 -7.34 -22.87 15.32
C GLY A 127 -8.24 -22.75 16.56
N ASP A 128 -7.71 -23.09 17.70
CA ASP A 128 -8.43 -23.07 18.98
C ASP A 128 -8.12 -21.83 19.83
N ASP A 129 -7.17 -20.98 19.43
CA ASP A 129 -6.73 -19.85 20.22
C ASP A 129 -6.94 -18.48 19.54
N ILE A 130 -7.46 -17.52 20.31
CA ILE A 130 -7.36 -16.09 20.04
C ILE A 130 -6.51 -15.46 21.15
N THR A 131 -5.25 -15.13 20.83
CA THR A 131 -4.37 -14.49 21.80
C THR A 131 -4.57 -12.99 21.83
N MET A 132 -4.89 -12.43 23.00
CA MET A 132 -4.99 -11.00 23.24
C MET A 132 -3.97 -10.57 24.28
N ASN A 133 -3.02 -9.69 23.93
CA ASN A 133 -1.90 -9.29 24.79
C ASN A 133 -2.31 -8.63 26.11
N THR A 134 -3.51 -8.09 26.21
CA THR A 134 -4.03 -7.42 27.40
C THR A 134 -5.14 -8.20 28.08
N ASN A 135 -5.23 -9.51 27.81
CA ASN A 135 -6.26 -10.36 28.40
C ASN A 135 -5.95 -10.63 29.88
N THR A 136 -6.96 -10.48 30.74
CA THR A 136 -6.87 -10.81 32.17
C THR A 136 -7.34 -12.23 32.38
N SER A 137 -6.58 -13.02 33.17
CA SER A 137 -6.96 -14.38 33.52
C SER A 137 -8.38 -14.44 34.15
N GLY A 138 -9.21 -15.35 33.63
CA GLY A 138 -10.59 -15.50 34.06
C GLY A 138 -11.58 -14.52 33.46
N ALA A 139 -11.16 -13.75 32.42
CA ALA A 139 -12.06 -12.89 31.67
C ALA A 139 -12.72 -13.64 30.50
N ALA A 140 -13.94 -13.27 30.18
CA ALA A 140 -14.65 -13.67 28.97
C ALA A 140 -14.78 -12.48 28.02
N LEU A 141 -14.87 -12.75 26.72
CA LEU A 141 -15.25 -11.76 25.73
C LEU A 141 -16.77 -11.59 25.77
N ILE A 142 -17.24 -10.45 26.27
CA ILE A 142 -18.66 -10.13 26.40
C ILE A 142 -19.00 -8.94 25.53
N GLY A 143 -20.02 -9.08 24.69
CA GLY A 143 -20.54 -7.98 23.87
C GLY A 143 -21.31 -6.98 24.73
N ASP A 144 -20.99 -5.69 24.62
CA ASP A 144 -21.68 -4.58 25.30
C ASP A 144 -22.67 -3.83 24.39
N GLY A 145 -22.93 -4.37 23.20
CA GLY A 145 -23.77 -3.74 22.14
C GLY A 145 -22.97 -2.90 21.14
N THR A 146 -21.69 -2.65 21.42
CA THR A 146 -20.79 -1.90 20.52
C THR A 146 -19.52 -2.70 20.24
N ASN A 147 -18.92 -3.33 21.25
CA ASN A 147 -17.67 -4.06 21.19
C ASN A 147 -17.74 -5.37 21.98
N PHE A 148 -16.78 -6.26 21.74
CA PHE A 148 -16.44 -7.35 22.63
C PHE A 148 -15.30 -6.91 23.55
N ASN A 149 -15.55 -6.86 24.84
CA ASN A 149 -14.56 -6.48 25.85
C ASN A 149 -14.19 -7.66 26.75
N PRO A 150 -12.94 -7.77 27.20
CA PRO A 150 -12.57 -8.70 28.26
C PRO A 150 -13.25 -8.25 29.58
N VAL A 151 -14.12 -9.06 30.10
CA VAL A 151 -14.82 -8.81 31.35
C VAL A 151 -14.49 -9.91 32.33
N ALA A 152 -14.07 -9.53 33.56
CA ALA A 152 -13.84 -10.51 34.61
C ALA A 152 -15.19 -11.15 35.01
N ILE A 153 -15.24 -12.48 34.99
CA ILE A 153 -16.39 -13.22 35.48
C ILE A 153 -16.26 -13.32 36.99
N SER A 154 -17.29 -12.81 37.74
CA SER A 154 -17.36 -12.87 39.18
C SER A 154 -18.71 -13.45 39.63
N GLY A 155 -18.74 -14.13 40.75
CA GLY A 155 -19.93 -14.79 41.30
C GLY A 155 -19.94 -16.31 41.08
N ASP A 156 -21.11 -16.94 41.26
CA ASP A 156 -21.28 -18.39 41.21
C ASP A 156 -21.43 -18.97 39.79
N ILE A 157 -20.50 -18.62 38.86
CA ILE A 157 -20.48 -19.21 37.52
C ILE A 157 -19.50 -20.38 37.50
N SER A 158 -20.03 -21.58 37.27
CA SER A 158 -19.23 -22.77 37.02
C SER A 158 -19.13 -23.01 35.49
N ILE A 159 -17.90 -22.96 34.93
CA ILE A 159 -17.63 -23.38 33.58
C ILE A 159 -17.19 -24.84 33.64
N ALA A 160 -18.02 -25.73 33.13
CA ALA A 160 -17.74 -27.18 33.06
C ALA A 160 -16.89 -27.50 31.79
#